data_86ecc305484391aa23ba5796804ac005
#
_entry.id   86ecc305484391aa23ba5796804ac005
#
_cell.length_a   1.000
_cell.length_b   1.000
_cell.length_c   1.000
_cell.angle_alpha   90.00
_cell.angle_beta   90.00
_cell.angle_gamma   90.00
#
_symmetry.space_group_name_H-M   'P 1'
#
loop_
_entity.id
_entity.type
_entity.pdbx_description
1 polymer ?
#
loop_
_entity_poly.entity_id
_entity_poly.type
_entity_poly.pdbx_seq_one_letter_code
_entity_poly.pdbx_strand_id
1 'polypeptide(L)'
;MPSTSLHFSDRSSHRAWLISQAKLPAGFRVGSSRFDFVPQEAPKPAKMTLTLIALDKPTSDFAAVFTKNAFPGAPVIVGRKRLESQNLGAIIINNKISNVCAPGGEAASENICAEVAKHLGLKAEQVLPSSTGVIGWGLPVDAMKLALPQAISTLAAGSILPAAEGIVTTDLYPKIRRFDVGQGCIVGIAKGAGMIEPNLATMLVYILTDIAIPREELRALLKEVVADSFNAISIDSDTSTSDTVVLISSSKVPCSDKAAFVRGLRQVCCDLAEDVVRNGEGVRHVIKVSITRANDQAFARALGKTIVNAPLFKCAVAGNDANVGRLVQAIGKHVGASDDKTDLSQLEVKLGGITIFSKGFFQLDPSKEKALSAHLVDAELYKSAPPKDGVFTAAVDFPPHEKCVEIQIDVGTGNQSATIFGGDLTHEYVSENADYRS
;
A
#
# COMPACT_ATOMS: atom_id res chain seq x y z
N MET A 1 22.89 -4.12 -4.77
CA MET A 1 22.82 -4.98 -5.97
C MET A 1 21.51 -4.65 -6.63
N PRO A 2 21.40 -4.55 -7.96
CA PRO A 2 20.11 -4.43 -8.59
C PRO A 2 19.28 -5.65 -8.19
N SER A 3 18.09 -5.45 -7.61
CA SER A 3 17.16 -6.53 -7.38
C SER A 3 16.87 -7.15 -8.75
N THR A 4 17.07 -8.45 -8.91
CA THR A 4 16.57 -9.16 -10.08
C THR A 4 15.06 -8.95 -10.09
N SER A 5 14.54 -8.24 -11.10
CA SER A 5 13.11 -8.03 -11.26
C SER A 5 12.39 -9.39 -11.21
N LEU A 6 11.38 -9.49 -10.36
CA LEU A 6 10.55 -10.69 -10.30
C LEU A 6 9.76 -10.84 -11.59
N HIS A 7 9.64 -12.09 -12.03
CA HIS A 7 8.86 -12.45 -13.21
C HIS A 7 8.09 -13.74 -12.93
N PHE A 8 6.79 -13.72 -13.21
CA PHE A 8 5.91 -14.87 -13.02
C PHE A 8 5.28 -15.28 -14.34
N SER A 9 5.31 -16.58 -14.66
CA SER A 9 4.72 -17.13 -15.88
C SER A 9 3.19 -17.26 -15.79
N ASP A 10 2.68 -17.44 -14.56
CA ASP A 10 1.28 -17.70 -14.28
C ASP A 10 0.93 -17.45 -12.81
N ARG A 11 -0.36 -17.53 -12.48
CA ARG A 11 -0.88 -17.40 -11.12
C ARG A 11 -0.28 -18.42 -10.13
N SER A 12 0.00 -19.64 -10.59
CA SER A 12 0.52 -20.70 -9.72
C SER A 12 1.95 -20.39 -9.27
N SER A 13 2.79 -19.91 -10.18
CA SER A 13 4.16 -19.50 -9.87
C SER A 13 4.19 -18.31 -8.92
N HIS A 14 3.33 -17.30 -9.13
CA HIS A 14 3.16 -16.19 -8.19
C HIS A 14 2.68 -16.66 -6.82
N ARG A 15 1.65 -17.55 -6.77
CA ARG A 15 1.16 -18.09 -5.49
C ARG A 15 2.22 -18.89 -4.74
N ALA A 16 3.02 -19.71 -5.45
CA ALA A 16 4.13 -20.44 -4.84
C ALA A 16 5.16 -19.49 -4.23
N TRP A 17 5.47 -18.40 -4.92
CA TRP A 17 6.34 -17.36 -4.40
C TRP A 17 5.75 -16.67 -3.16
N LEU A 18 4.47 -16.28 -3.16
CA LEU A 18 3.79 -15.71 -1.99
C LEU A 18 3.86 -16.66 -0.78
N ILE A 19 3.64 -17.96 -0.99
CA ILE A 19 3.78 -18.97 0.07
C ILE A 19 5.19 -18.98 0.64
N SER A 20 6.23 -18.85 -0.19
CA SER A 20 7.62 -18.80 0.26
C SER A 20 7.90 -17.56 1.13
N GLN A 21 7.21 -16.45 0.91
CA GLN A 21 7.33 -15.21 1.69
C GLN A 21 6.51 -15.25 2.99
N ALA A 22 5.55 -16.17 3.09
CA ALA A 22 4.46 -16.09 4.08
C ALA A 22 4.79 -16.65 5.47
N LYS A 23 5.99 -17.20 5.70
CA LYS A 23 6.34 -17.75 7.02
C LYS A 23 6.29 -16.67 8.10
N LEU A 24 5.46 -16.89 9.14
CA LEU A 24 5.32 -15.97 10.27
C LEU A 24 6.62 -15.86 11.08
N PRO A 25 6.95 -14.66 11.60
CA PRO A 25 7.94 -14.51 12.66
C PRO A 25 7.51 -15.25 13.92
N ALA A 26 8.46 -15.67 14.74
CA ALA A 26 8.17 -16.37 16.00
C ALA A 26 7.31 -15.50 16.94
N GLY A 27 6.38 -16.12 17.66
CA GLY A 27 5.53 -15.42 18.64
C GLY A 27 4.25 -14.83 18.07
N PHE A 28 3.94 -15.08 16.79
CA PHE A 28 2.69 -14.66 16.14
C PHE A 28 1.84 -15.85 15.71
N ARG A 29 0.52 -15.65 15.75
CA ARG A 29 -0.51 -16.53 15.19
C ARG A 29 -1.50 -15.72 14.39
N VAL A 30 -2.03 -16.31 13.33
CA VAL A 30 -3.01 -15.68 12.44
C VAL A 30 -4.21 -16.60 12.27
N GLY A 31 -5.41 -16.02 12.27
CA GLY A 31 -6.65 -16.72 12.02
C GLY A 31 -7.67 -15.84 11.30
N SER A 32 -8.61 -16.45 10.63
CA SER A 32 -9.68 -15.74 9.92
C SER A 32 -10.97 -16.51 9.89
N SER A 33 -12.09 -15.79 9.75
CA SER A 33 -13.40 -16.34 9.47
C SER A 33 -14.13 -15.48 8.45
N ARG A 34 -14.99 -16.09 7.64
CA ARG A 34 -15.84 -15.41 6.68
C ARG A 34 -17.29 -15.69 6.97
N PHE A 35 -18.11 -14.66 6.95
CA PHE A 35 -19.54 -14.78 7.24
C PHE A 35 -20.38 -13.85 6.38
N ASP A 36 -21.65 -14.21 6.23
CA ASP A 36 -22.65 -13.42 5.52
C ASP A 36 -23.41 -12.54 6.54
N PHE A 37 -23.77 -11.33 6.11
CA PHE A 37 -24.61 -10.41 6.89
C PHE A 37 -25.45 -9.54 5.95
N VAL A 38 -26.44 -8.85 6.49
CA VAL A 38 -27.22 -7.85 5.74
C VAL A 38 -26.96 -6.49 6.38
N PRO A 39 -26.32 -5.54 5.65
CA PRO A 39 -26.12 -4.18 6.14
C PRO A 39 -27.46 -3.47 6.38
N GLN A 40 -27.54 -2.62 7.40
CA GLN A 40 -28.72 -1.79 7.65
C GLN A 40 -28.95 -0.75 6.54
N GLU A 41 -27.85 -0.26 5.97
CA GLU A 41 -27.81 0.77 4.94
C GLU A 41 -28.09 0.27 3.53
N ALA A 42 -27.98 -1.05 3.31
CA ALA A 42 -28.26 -1.68 2.03
C ALA A 42 -28.85 -3.08 2.24
N PRO A 43 -30.14 -3.30 1.96
CA PRO A 43 -30.83 -4.55 2.25
C PRO A 43 -30.49 -5.66 1.23
N LYS A 44 -29.20 -5.84 0.95
CA LYS A 44 -28.66 -6.92 0.12
C LYS A 44 -27.64 -7.71 0.95
N PRO A 45 -27.59 -9.04 0.85
CA PRO A 45 -26.55 -9.84 1.51
C PRO A 45 -25.15 -9.40 1.12
N ALA A 46 -24.29 -9.27 2.11
CA ALA A 46 -22.87 -8.94 1.95
C ALA A 46 -22.01 -9.98 2.69
N LYS A 47 -20.76 -10.12 2.28
CA LYS A 47 -19.78 -10.99 2.92
C LYS A 47 -18.69 -10.16 3.59
N MET A 48 -18.32 -10.56 4.79
CA MET A 48 -17.23 -9.95 5.55
C MET A 48 -16.23 -11.03 5.99
N THR A 49 -14.97 -10.69 5.97
CA THR A 49 -13.90 -11.49 6.59
C THR A 49 -13.43 -10.80 7.85
N LEU A 50 -13.39 -11.53 8.95
CA LEU A 50 -12.66 -11.17 10.15
C LEU A 50 -11.28 -11.81 10.09
N THR A 51 -10.24 -11.02 10.34
CA THR A 51 -8.85 -11.47 10.39
C THR A 51 -8.26 -11.09 11.73
N LEU A 52 -7.62 -12.04 12.37
CA LEU A 52 -6.91 -11.86 13.64
C LEU A 52 -5.42 -12.05 13.41
N ILE A 53 -4.62 -11.11 13.93
CA ILE A 53 -3.19 -11.26 14.15
C ILE A 53 -3.00 -11.21 15.66
N ALA A 54 -2.58 -12.31 16.29
CA ALA A 54 -2.42 -12.43 17.72
C ALA A 54 -0.97 -12.73 18.09
N LEU A 55 -0.51 -12.18 19.21
CA LEU A 55 0.77 -12.52 19.82
C LEU A 55 0.58 -13.65 20.86
N ASP A 56 1.61 -14.47 21.05
CA ASP A 56 1.63 -15.47 22.14
C ASP A 56 1.65 -14.80 23.51
N LYS A 57 2.27 -13.64 23.60
CA LYS A 57 2.28 -12.75 24.77
C LYS A 57 2.17 -11.30 24.31
N PRO A 58 1.41 -10.46 25.00
CA PRO A 58 1.40 -9.02 24.71
C PRO A 58 2.79 -8.41 24.75
N THR A 59 3.07 -7.51 23.80
CA THR A 59 4.37 -6.83 23.68
C THR A 59 4.23 -5.32 23.90
N SER A 60 5.26 -4.71 24.48
CA SER A 60 5.42 -3.25 24.52
C SER A 60 5.97 -2.70 23.18
N ASP A 61 6.60 -3.55 22.39
CA ASP A 61 7.40 -3.17 21.22
C ASP A 61 6.54 -3.11 19.97
N PHE A 62 5.78 -2.04 19.82
CA PHE A 62 4.95 -1.77 18.66
C PHE A 62 4.89 -0.27 18.33
N ALA A 63 4.61 0.01 17.07
CA ALA A 63 4.38 1.33 16.53
C ALA A 63 3.24 1.29 15.51
N ALA A 64 2.52 2.39 15.36
CA ALA A 64 1.57 2.54 14.27
C ALA A 64 1.52 3.99 13.80
N VAL A 65 1.14 4.16 12.51
CA VAL A 65 0.77 5.44 11.93
C VAL A 65 -0.60 5.29 11.26
N PHE A 66 -1.36 6.37 11.26
CA PHE A 66 -2.74 6.39 10.80
C PHE A 66 -2.99 7.56 9.86
N THR A 67 -4.02 7.45 9.02
CA THR A 67 -4.45 8.51 8.09
C THR A 67 -4.53 9.89 8.76
N LYS A 68 -4.23 10.93 7.96
CA LYS A 68 -4.48 12.33 8.36
C LYS A 68 -5.78 12.89 7.78
N ASN A 69 -6.61 12.05 7.14
CA ASN A 69 -7.91 12.49 6.67
C ASN A 69 -8.70 13.14 7.84
N ALA A 70 -9.39 14.23 7.57
CA ALA A 70 -10.18 14.97 8.56
C ALA A 70 -11.39 14.17 9.08
N PHE A 71 -11.81 13.13 8.34
CA PHE A 71 -12.87 12.20 8.72
C PHE A 71 -12.30 10.78 8.94
N PRO A 72 -11.47 10.56 9.98
CA PRO A 72 -10.90 9.25 10.23
C PRO A 72 -11.99 8.25 10.65
N GLY A 73 -11.85 7.01 10.21
CA GLY A 73 -12.71 5.93 10.66
C GLY A 73 -12.64 5.72 12.18
N ALA A 74 -13.72 5.23 12.77
CA ALA A 74 -13.77 4.92 14.18
C ALA A 74 -12.64 3.95 14.64
N PRO A 75 -12.24 2.92 13.86
CA PRO A 75 -11.08 2.10 14.19
C PRO A 75 -9.76 2.88 14.27
N VAL A 76 -9.59 3.93 13.45
CA VAL A 76 -8.42 4.82 13.50
C VAL A 76 -8.43 5.64 14.79
N ILE A 77 -9.59 6.18 15.20
CA ILE A 77 -9.73 6.94 16.45
C ILE A 77 -9.39 6.06 17.65
N VAL A 78 -9.95 4.85 17.70
CA VAL A 78 -9.65 3.86 18.74
C VAL A 78 -8.18 3.42 18.66
N GLY A 79 -7.65 3.15 17.46
CA GLY A 79 -6.26 2.76 17.24
C GLY A 79 -5.26 3.79 17.75
N ARG A 80 -5.53 5.10 17.57
CA ARG A 80 -4.69 6.16 18.13
C ARG A 80 -4.62 6.10 19.65
N LYS A 81 -5.75 5.79 20.33
CA LYS A 81 -5.78 5.59 21.79
C LYS A 81 -4.92 4.37 22.22
N ARG A 82 -4.86 3.32 21.37
CA ARG A 82 -4.02 2.12 21.62
C ARG A 82 -2.51 2.42 21.61
N LEU A 83 -2.06 3.50 20.94
CA LEU A 83 -0.65 3.91 21.00
C LEU A 83 -0.19 4.35 22.40
N GLU A 84 -1.13 4.68 23.28
CA GLU A 84 -0.85 5.04 24.68
C GLU A 84 -0.83 3.80 25.60
N SER A 85 -1.37 2.67 25.15
CA SER A 85 -1.38 1.42 25.89
C SER A 85 0.03 0.89 26.12
N GLN A 86 0.28 0.29 27.27
CA GLN A 86 1.58 -0.30 27.58
C GLN A 86 1.94 -1.44 26.62
N ASN A 87 0.96 -2.29 26.32
CA ASN A 87 1.17 -3.49 25.53
C ASN A 87 0.08 -3.66 24.48
N LEU A 88 0.44 -4.31 23.38
CA LEU A 88 -0.46 -4.81 22.34
C LEU A 88 -0.42 -6.33 22.32
N GLY A 89 -1.57 -6.99 22.26
CA GLY A 89 -1.71 -8.46 22.24
C GLY A 89 -2.34 -9.00 20.97
N ALA A 90 -3.19 -8.20 20.30
CA ALA A 90 -3.84 -8.62 19.07
C ALA A 90 -4.26 -7.44 18.17
N ILE A 91 -4.45 -7.73 16.90
CA ILE A 91 -5.15 -6.85 15.94
C ILE A 91 -6.35 -7.60 15.42
N ILE A 92 -7.53 -6.96 15.40
CA ILE A 92 -8.74 -7.42 14.73
C ILE A 92 -9.00 -6.56 13.50
N ILE A 93 -9.16 -7.20 12.35
CA ILE A 93 -9.33 -6.53 11.06
C ILE A 93 -10.61 -7.04 10.44
N ASN A 94 -11.43 -6.13 9.89
CA ASN A 94 -12.53 -6.48 9.03
C ASN A 94 -12.42 -5.79 7.68
N ASN A 95 -12.83 -6.49 6.62
CA ASN A 95 -13.06 -5.91 5.30
C ASN A 95 -14.55 -5.59 5.09
N LYS A 96 -14.95 -5.05 3.94
CA LYS A 96 -16.31 -4.68 3.50
C LYS A 96 -16.87 -3.39 4.11
N ILE A 97 -16.64 -3.08 5.39
CA ILE A 97 -17.13 -1.86 6.07
C ILE A 97 -15.96 -1.16 6.73
N SER A 98 -15.77 0.13 6.39
CA SER A 98 -14.70 0.96 6.94
C SER A 98 -15.05 1.60 8.30
N ASN A 99 -16.33 1.60 8.69
CA ASN A 99 -16.82 2.19 9.95
C ASN A 99 -16.43 3.67 10.10
N VAL A 100 -16.63 4.43 9.03
CA VAL A 100 -16.36 5.87 8.95
C VAL A 100 -17.67 6.62 8.96
N CYS A 101 -17.77 7.67 9.80
CA CYS A 101 -18.96 8.48 9.97
C CYS A 101 -20.24 7.69 10.31
N ALA A 102 -20.09 6.45 10.80
CA ALA A 102 -21.21 5.63 11.22
C ALA A 102 -21.64 5.97 12.65
N PRO A 103 -22.95 6.06 12.94
CA PRO A 103 -23.43 6.27 14.30
C PRO A 103 -22.94 5.19 15.26
N GLY A 104 -22.37 5.59 16.41
CA GLY A 104 -21.84 4.66 17.40
C GLY A 104 -20.59 3.88 16.97
N GLY A 105 -19.89 4.30 15.91
CA GLY A 105 -18.77 3.56 15.33
C GLY A 105 -17.61 3.26 16.29
N GLU A 106 -17.26 4.20 17.18
CA GLU A 106 -16.22 3.96 18.21
C GLU A 106 -16.67 2.89 19.20
N ALA A 107 -17.92 2.98 19.70
CA ALA A 107 -18.48 1.99 20.60
C ALA A 107 -18.54 0.58 19.94
N ALA A 108 -18.89 0.51 18.67
CA ALA A 108 -18.88 -0.73 17.90
C ALA A 108 -17.46 -1.34 17.83
N SER A 109 -16.44 -0.52 17.52
CA SER A 109 -15.04 -0.96 17.49
C SER A 109 -14.56 -1.44 18.87
N GLU A 110 -14.87 -0.70 19.94
CA GLU A 110 -14.51 -1.09 21.32
C GLU A 110 -15.21 -2.38 21.75
N ASN A 111 -16.48 -2.58 21.37
CA ASN A 111 -17.22 -3.82 21.64
C ASN A 111 -16.56 -5.04 21.01
N ILE A 112 -16.09 -4.93 19.77
CA ILE A 112 -15.38 -6.02 19.09
C ILE A 112 -14.02 -6.26 19.73
N CYS A 113 -13.28 -5.21 20.08
CA CYS A 113 -12.01 -5.35 20.83
C CYS A 113 -12.20 -6.05 22.16
N ALA A 114 -13.25 -5.71 22.91
CA ALA A 114 -13.57 -6.35 24.19
C ALA A 114 -13.92 -7.85 24.02
N GLU A 115 -14.66 -8.21 22.97
CA GLU A 115 -14.99 -9.62 22.71
C GLU A 115 -13.74 -10.42 22.29
N VAL A 116 -12.87 -9.86 21.44
CA VAL A 116 -11.56 -10.48 21.12
C VAL A 116 -10.72 -10.67 22.38
N ALA A 117 -10.64 -9.64 23.21
CA ALA A 117 -9.87 -9.68 24.46
C ALA A 117 -10.35 -10.78 25.41
N LYS A 118 -11.67 -10.93 25.57
CA LYS A 118 -12.28 -12.00 26.37
C LYS A 118 -11.86 -13.40 25.91
N HIS A 119 -11.88 -13.64 24.61
CA HIS A 119 -11.48 -14.93 24.05
C HIS A 119 -9.98 -15.22 24.14
N LEU A 120 -9.14 -14.18 24.09
CA LEU A 120 -7.68 -14.34 24.11
C LEU A 120 -7.06 -14.15 25.50
N GLY A 121 -7.86 -13.87 26.53
CA GLY A 121 -7.36 -13.56 27.89
C GLY A 121 -6.58 -12.24 27.94
N LEU A 122 -6.96 -11.26 27.15
CA LEU A 122 -6.36 -9.94 27.05
C LEU A 122 -7.26 -8.89 27.73
N LYS A 123 -6.76 -7.67 27.87
CA LYS A 123 -7.58 -6.49 28.14
C LYS A 123 -8.02 -5.85 26.82
N ALA A 124 -9.17 -5.15 26.80
CA ALA A 124 -9.69 -4.53 25.58
C ALA A 124 -8.70 -3.53 24.96
N GLU A 125 -7.98 -2.77 25.76
CA GLU A 125 -6.96 -1.83 25.32
C GLU A 125 -5.71 -2.48 24.72
N GLN A 126 -5.55 -3.79 24.82
CA GLN A 126 -4.49 -4.57 24.18
C GLN A 126 -4.88 -5.09 22.79
N VAL A 127 -6.08 -4.76 22.32
CA VAL A 127 -6.57 -5.13 20.99
C VAL A 127 -6.71 -3.88 20.13
N LEU A 128 -6.06 -3.87 18.97
CA LEU A 128 -6.13 -2.79 18.00
C LEU A 128 -7.16 -3.14 16.91
N PRO A 129 -8.22 -2.32 16.73
CA PRO A 129 -9.17 -2.53 15.64
C PRO A 129 -8.65 -1.93 14.33
N SER A 130 -9.01 -2.53 13.21
CA SER A 130 -8.75 -2.01 11.87
C SER A 130 -9.88 -2.41 10.92
N SER A 131 -10.33 -1.48 10.08
CA SER A 131 -11.47 -1.70 9.18
C SER A 131 -11.21 -1.10 7.81
N THR A 132 -11.74 -1.72 6.78
CA THR A 132 -11.69 -1.21 5.40
C THR A 132 -12.97 -1.58 4.65
N GLY A 133 -13.33 -0.82 3.61
CA GLY A 133 -14.49 -1.04 2.77
C GLY A 133 -15.39 0.19 2.67
N VAL A 134 -16.70 0.00 2.62
CA VAL A 134 -17.69 1.05 2.37
C VAL A 134 -17.70 2.06 3.52
N ILE A 135 -17.68 3.35 3.17
CA ILE A 135 -17.82 4.50 4.07
C ILE A 135 -19.30 4.75 4.38
N GLY A 136 -19.61 5.12 5.62
CA GLY A 136 -20.94 5.47 6.07
C GLY A 136 -21.77 4.30 6.61
N TRP A 137 -21.29 3.07 6.48
CA TRP A 137 -21.97 1.89 7.02
C TRP A 137 -21.49 1.55 8.44
N GLY A 138 -22.43 1.10 9.29
CA GLY A 138 -22.15 0.62 10.64
C GLY A 138 -21.66 -0.83 10.66
N LEU A 139 -20.79 -1.16 11.63
CA LEU A 139 -20.34 -2.54 11.82
C LEU A 139 -21.50 -3.45 12.28
N PRO A 140 -21.67 -4.65 11.70
CA PRO A 140 -22.64 -5.66 12.14
C PRO A 140 -22.11 -6.40 13.38
N VAL A 141 -22.04 -5.69 14.52
CA VAL A 141 -21.34 -6.14 15.75
C VAL A 141 -21.78 -7.54 16.21
N ASP A 142 -23.09 -7.83 16.19
CA ASP A 142 -23.60 -9.12 16.64
C ASP A 142 -23.17 -10.25 15.69
N ALA A 143 -23.24 -10.04 14.37
CA ALA A 143 -22.76 -11.02 13.40
C ALA A 143 -21.24 -11.24 13.51
N MET A 144 -20.46 -10.17 13.74
CA MET A 144 -19.02 -10.25 13.98
C MET A 144 -18.70 -11.07 15.23
N LYS A 145 -19.43 -10.86 16.36
CA LYS A 145 -19.29 -11.64 17.59
C LYS A 145 -19.60 -13.12 17.38
N LEU A 146 -20.61 -13.44 16.59
CA LEU A 146 -20.95 -14.84 16.24
C LEU A 146 -19.88 -15.52 15.36
N ALA A 147 -19.21 -14.77 14.48
CA ALA A 147 -18.14 -15.28 13.62
C ALA A 147 -16.77 -15.36 14.31
N LEU A 148 -16.57 -14.62 15.39
CA LEU A 148 -15.28 -14.51 16.09
C LEU A 148 -14.74 -15.85 16.63
N PRO A 149 -15.54 -16.74 17.26
CA PRO A 149 -15.04 -18.03 17.74
C PRO A 149 -14.39 -18.88 16.64
N GLN A 150 -14.91 -18.83 15.41
CA GLN A 150 -14.29 -19.52 14.27
C GLN A 150 -12.95 -18.89 13.90
N ALA A 151 -12.85 -17.54 13.84
CA ALA A 151 -11.57 -16.88 13.58
C ALA A 151 -10.51 -17.26 14.63
N ILE A 152 -10.91 -17.37 15.90
CA ILE A 152 -10.02 -17.77 17.01
C ILE A 152 -9.63 -19.24 16.90
N SER A 153 -10.53 -20.14 16.55
CA SER A 153 -10.23 -21.57 16.39
C SER A 153 -9.24 -21.85 15.24
N THR A 154 -9.14 -20.95 14.27
CA THR A 154 -8.19 -21.05 13.15
C THR A 154 -6.84 -20.40 13.44
N LEU A 155 -6.63 -19.79 14.62
CA LEU A 155 -5.36 -19.17 14.99
C LEU A 155 -4.23 -20.19 14.96
N ALA A 156 -3.30 -20.01 14.03
CA ALA A 156 -2.16 -20.90 13.83
C ALA A 156 -0.86 -20.09 13.63
N ALA A 157 0.24 -20.63 14.15
CA ALA A 157 1.58 -20.21 13.77
C ALA A 157 1.92 -20.81 12.39
N GLY A 158 2.89 -20.22 11.70
CA GLY A 158 3.44 -20.78 10.46
C GLY A 158 3.28 -19.85 9.27
N SER A 159 2.08 -19.39 8.94
CA SER A 159 1.87 -18.58 7.73
C SER A 159 1.02 -17.33 7.96
N ILE A 160 1.44 -16.19 7.39
CA ILE A 160 0.67 -14.95 7.36
C ILE A 160 -0.33 -14.92 6.18
N LEU A 161 -0.26 -15.87 5.26
CA LEU A 161 -1.08 -15.90 4.05
C LEU A 161 -2.58 -15.77 4.33
N PRO A 162 -3.18 -16.44 5.35
CA PRO A 162 -4.61 -16.26 5.65
C PRO A 162 -4.97 -14.81 6.03
N ALA A 163 -4.05 -14.07 6.68
CA ALA A 163 -4.27 -12.66 6.95
C ALA A 163 -4.16 -11.81 5.68
N ALA A 164 -3.16 -12.06 4.85
CA ALA A 164 -3.01 -11.35 3.59
C ALA A 164 -4.22 -11.54 2.65
N GLU A 165 -4.78 -12.76 2.61
CA GLU A 165 -6.00 -13.06 1.85
C GLU A 165 -7.26 -12.47 2.52
N GLY A 166 -7.29 -12.38 3.85
CA GLY A 166 -8.46 -11.91 4.61
C GLY A 166 -8.67 -10.41 4.58
N ILE A 167 -7.62 -9.62 4.36
CA ILE A 167 -7.69 -8.16 4.38
C ILE A 167 -8.01 -7.52 3.02
N VAL A 168 -7.94 -8.25 1.92
CA VAL A 168 -8.18 -7.72 0.56
C VAL A 168 -9.64 -7.29 0.37
N THR A 169 -9.84 -6.32 -0.54
CA THR A 169 -11.17 -5.82 -0.95
C THR A 169 -11.33 -5.94 -2.46
N THR A 170 -10.84 -4.97 -3.21
CA THR A 170 -10.78 -4.93 -4.69
C THR A 170 -9.44 -5.42 -5.23
N ASP A 171 -8.53 -5.79 -4.35
CA ASP A 171 -7.21 -6.31 -4.71
C ASP A 171 -7.33 -7.60 -5.54
N LEU A 172 -6.55 -7.70 -6.62
CA LEU A 172 -6.50 -8.88 -7.49
C LEU A 172 -5.76 -10.05 -6.82
N TYR A 173 -4.80 -9.75 -5.95
CA TYR A 173 -3.98 -10.73 -5.25
C TYR A 173 -3.50 -10.20 -3.89
N PRO A 174 -3.22 -11.09 -2.91
CA PRO A 174 -2.62 -10.70 -1.64
C PRO A 174 -1.17 -10.26 -1.82
N LYS A 175 -0.70 -9.33 -0.98
CA LYS A 175 0.66 -8.79 -1.02
C LYS A 175 1.41 -9.21 0.23
N ILE A 176 2.55 -9.87 0.05
CA ILE A 176 3.40 -10.37 1.14
C ILE A 176 4.86 -10.15 0.75
N ARG A 177 5.62 -9.51 1.64
CA ARG A 177 7.08 -9.35 1.49
C ARG A 177 7.78 -9.78 2.77
N ARG A 178 8.97 -10.37 2.60
CA ARG A 178 9.78 -10.91 3.68
C ARG A 178 11.24 -10.50 3.53
N PHE A 179 11.89 -10.26 4.67
CA PHE A 179 13.33 -10.06 4.75
C PHE A 179 13.89 -10.77 5.98
N ASP A 180 14.90 -11.62 5.79
CA ASP A 180 15.54 -12.33 6.89
C ASP A 180 16.73 -11.53 7.43
N VAL A 181 16.85 -11.48 8.77
CA VAL A 181 17.92 -10.77 9.48
C VAL A 181 18.48 -11.70 10.56
N GLY A 182 19.65 -12.26 10.31
CA GLY A 182 20.25 -13.23 11.22
C GLY A 182 19.33 -14.43 11.46
N GLN A 183 18.93 -14.65 12.72
CA GLN A 183 18.00 -15.74 13.09
C GLN A 183 16.53 -15.32 13.09
N GLY A 184 16.25 -14.02 12.93
CA GLY A 184 14.90 -13.47 12.89
C GLY A 184 14.50 -13.02 11.50
N CYS A 185 13.31 -12.45 11.38
CA CYS A 185 12.79 -11.96 10.12
C CYS A 185 11.81 -10.77 10.29
N ILE A 186 11.58 -10.10 9.19
CA ILE A 186 10.54 -9.10 9.01
C ILE A 186 9.60 -9.62 7.94
N VAL A 187 8.30 -9.67 8.22
CA VAL A 187 7.27 -10.04 7.24
C VAL A 187 6.19 -8.98 7.24
N GLY A 188 5.86 -8.48 6.07
CA GLY A 188 4.81 -7.49 5.90
C GLY A 188 3.71 -7.98 4.96
N ILE A 189 2.48 -7.55 5.22
CA ILE A 189 1.33 -7.68 4.33
C ILE A 189 0.69 -6.33 4.11
N ALA A 190 0.14 -6.11 2.92
CA ALA A 190 -0.57 -4.89 2.57
C ALA A 190 -1.85 -5.19 1.80
N LYS A 191 -2.87 -4.35 1.98
CA LYS A 191 -4.04 -4.27 1.11
C LYS A 191 -4.22 -2.85 0.60
N GLY A 192 -4.69 -2.73 -0.61
CA GLY A 192 -5.03 -1.48 -1.26
C GLY A 192 -4.91 -1.61 -2.77
N ALA A 193 -5.88 -1.05 -3.48
CA ALA A 193 -5.95 -1.05 -4.94
C ALA A 193 -6.56 0.26 -5.48
N GLY A 194 -7.46 0.92 -4.76
CA GLY A 194 -8.03 2.23 -5.04
C GLY A 194 -8.09 3.11 -3.80
N MET A 195 -8.36 4.41 -3.98
CA MET A 195 -8.29 5.46 -2.97
C MET A 195 -6.86 5.52 -2.38
N ILE A 196 -5.85 5.67 -3.25
CA ILE A 196 -4.42 5.58 -2.91
C ILE A 196 -3.67 6.87 -3.25
N GLU A 197 -3.63 7.81 -2.32
CA GLU A 197 -2.60 8.83 -2.19
C GLU A 197 -2.29 9.08 -0.71
N PRO A 198 -1.38 8.32 -0.10
CA PRO A 198 -1.10 8.44 1.31
C PRO A 198 -0.45 9.78 1.69
N ASN A 199 -1.06 10.43 2.69
CA ASN A 199 -0.39 11.45 3.49
C ASN A 199 -0.33 10.93 4.94
N LEU A 200 0.49 9.88 5.16
CA LEU A 200 0.59 8.96 6.29
C LEU A 200 -0.39 7.77 6.25
N ALA A 201 -0.48 7.11 5.12
CA ALA A 201 -1.11 5.83 4.76
C ALA A 201 -2.47 5.93 4.01
N THR A 202 -2.65 5.16 2.91
CA THR A 202 -3.94 4.92 2.25
C THR A 202 -4.14 3.42 2.05
N MET A 203 -3.88 2.60 3.10
CA MET A 203 -3.91 1.16 3.01
C MET A 203 -3.92 0.55 4.40
N LEU A 204 -4.19 -0.73 4.48
CA LEU A 204 -3.90 -1.49 5.69
C LEU A 204 -2.58 -2.24 5.49
N VAL A 205 -1.62 -1.98 6.36
CA VAL A 205 -0.30 -2.61 6.34
C VAL A 205 0.04 -3.13 7.73
N TYR A 206 0.43 -4.39 7.79
CA TYR A 206 0.87 -5.03 9.02
C TYR A 206 2.25 -5.62 8.82
N ILE A 207 3.22 -5.12 9.60
CA ILE A 207 4.62 -5.52 9.55
C ILE A 207 4.94 -6.20 10.88
N LEU A 208 5.30 -7.47 10.80
CA LEU A 208 5.58 -8.32 11.94
C LEU A 208 7.06 -8.69 11.95
N THR A 209 7.68 -8.67 13.13
CA THR A 209 9.06 -9.14 13.33
C THR A 209 9.18 -9.87 14.66
N ASP A 210 10.08 -10.83 14.71
CA ASP A 210 10.47 -11.47 15.97
C ASP A 210 11.73 -10.86 16.59
N ILE A 211 12.34 -9.90 15.91
CA ILE A 211 13.59 -9.25 16.35
C ILE A 211 13.28 -8.19 17.40
N ALA A 212 13.97 -8.24 18.52
CA ALA A 212 13.82 -7.31 19.65
C ALA A 212 14.33 -5.91 19.26
N ILE A 213 13.43 -4.98 19.09
CA ILE A 213 13.71 -3.55 18.87
C ILE A 213 12.84 -2.74 19.83
N PRO A 214 13.41 -1.85 20.62
CA PRO A 214 12.66 -1.05 21.59
C PRO A 214 11.57 -0.19 20.93
N ARG A 215 10.45 0.01 21.63
CA ARG A 215 9.26 0.72 21.14
C ARG A 215 9.57 2.10 20.54
N GLU A 216 10.37 2.91 21.23
CA GLU A 216 10.66 4.28 20.76
C GLU A 216 11.47 4.26 19.45
N GLU A 217 12.32 3.27 19.30
CA GLU A 217 13.07 3.07 18.07
C GLU A 217 12.17 2.58 16.95
N LEU A 218 11.25 1.62 17.21
CA LEU A 218 10.26 1.19 16.22
C LEU A 218 9.39 2.36 15.76
N ARG A 219 9.01 3.27 16.66
CA ARG A 219 8.24 4.48 16.33
C ARG A 219 8.99 5.44 15.42
N ALA A 220 10.28 5.66 15.69
CA ALA A 220 11.13 6.52 14.86
C ALA A 220 11.35 5.91 13.48
N LEU A 221 11.73 4.63 13.42
CA LEU A 221 11.96 3.91 12.17
C LEU A 221 10.71 3.82 11.31
N LEU A 222 9.54 3.55 11.91
CA LEU A 222 8.28 3.46 11.15
C LEU A 222 7.95 4.79 10.46
N LYS A 223 8.11 5.94 11.15
CA LYS A 223 7.90 7.26 10.55
C LYS A 223 8.82 7.52 9.37
N GLU A 224 10.10 7.19 9.52
CA GLU A 224 11.10 7.37 8.47
C GLU A 224 10.78 6.49 7.26
N VAL A 225 10.57 5.20 7.48
CA VAL A 225 10.35 4.24 6.40
C VAL A 225 9.05 4.50 5.67
N VAL A 226 7.95 4.83 6.36
CA VAL A 226 6.66 5.18 5.75
C VAL A 226 6.78 6.40 4.85
N ALA A 227 7.61 7.38 5.20
CA ALA A 227 7.82 8.57 4.38
C ALA A 227 8.41 8.27 2.99
N ASP A 228 9.29 7.27 2.91
CA ASP A 228 9.98 6.88 1.67
C ASP A 228 9.32 5.69 0.94
N SER A 229 8.29 5.08 1.52
CA SER A 229 7.58 3.94 0.95
C SER A 229 6.11 4.26 0.69
N PHE A 230 5.26 4.02 1.65
CA PHE A 230 3.81 4.18 1.51
C PHE A 230 3.40 5.64 1.22
N ASN A 231 4.10 6.67 1.72
CA ASN A 231 3.83 8.05 1.36
C ASN A 231 4.41 8.46 -0.01
N ALA A 232 5.17 7.58 -0.63
CA ALA A 232 5.80 7.80 -1.93
C ALA A 232 5.05 7.11 -3.09
N ILE A 233 3.77 6.80 -2.91
CA ILE A 233 2.92 6.22 -3.95
C ILE A 233 1.65 7.02 -4.18
N SER A 234 1.06 6.91 -5.39
CA SER A 234 -0.29 7.39 -5.71
C SER A 234 -0.91 6.59 -6.85
N ILE A 235 -2.20 6.26 -6.75
CA ILE A 235 -2.98 5.66 -7.83
C ILE A 235 -3.96 6.69 -8.41
N ASP A 236 -4.75 7.33 -7.56
CA ASP A 236 -5.89 8.17 -7.94
C ASP A 236 -5.95 9.53 -7.24
N SER A 237 -4.92 9.90 -6.49
CA SER A 237 -4.83 11.12 -5.69
C SER A 237 -5.81 11.25 -4.51
N ASP A 238 -6.55 10.18 -4.18
CA ASP A 238 -7.52 10.20 -3.09
C ASP A 238 -6.93 9.65 -1.78
N THR A 239 -7.12 10.41 -0.68
CA THR A 239 -6.64 10.01 0.65
C THR A 239 -7.73 9.28 1.43
N SER A 240 -7.50 8.03 1.80
CA SER A 240 -8.45 7.21 2.55
C SER A 240 -8.66 7.70 3.99
N THR A 241 -9.81 7.31 4.53
CA THR A 241 -10.24 7.57 5.91
C THR A 241 -9.83 6.49 6.91
N SER A 242 -9.29 5.36 6.42
CA SER A 242 -9.09 4.15 7.24
C SER A 242 -7.64 3.69 7.37
N ASP A 243 -6.71 4.43 6.80
CA ASP A 243 -5.32 4.02 6.67
C ASP A 243 -4.64 3.72 7.99
N THR A 244 -3.96 2.59 8.00
CA THR A 244 -3.28 2.08 9.17
C THR A 244 -2.04 1.29 8.78
N VAL A 245 -0.87 1.71 9.24
CA VAL A 245 0.37 0.92 9.17
C VAL A 245 0.79 0.57 10.58
N VAL A 246 0.92 -0.72 10.88
CA VAL A 246 1.33 -1.23 12.20
C VAL A 246 2.62 -2.03 12.06
N LEU A 247 3.60 -1.74 12.92
CA LEU A 247 4.84 -2.49 13.06
C LEU A 247 4.88 -3.07 14.47
N ILE A 248 5.03 -4.39 14.58
CA ILE A 248 5.03 -5.10 15.88
C ILE A 248 6.22 -6.04 15.96
N SER A 249 6.92 -6.00 17.08
CA SER A 249 7.92 -7.00 17.44
C SER A 249 7.42 -7.91 18.56
N SER A 250 7.55 -9.22 18.38
CA SER A 250 7.34 -10.19 19.46
C SER A 250 8.56 -10.32 20.38
N SER A 251 9.69 -9.70 20.00
CA SER A 251 10.95 -9.67 20.76
C SER A 251 11.49 -11.04 21.16
N LYS A 252 11.28 -12.08 20.31
CA LYS A 252 11.74 -13.45 20.54
C LYS A 252 13.20 -13.67 20.17
N VAL A 253 13.75 -12.86 19.26
CA VAL A 253 15.11 -12.96 18.73
C VAL A 253 15.88 -11.69 19.06
N PRO A 254 17.06 -11.76 19.69
CA PRO A 254 17.90 -10.58 19.91
C PRO A 254 18.28 -9.90 18.58
N CYS A 255 18.33 -8.58 18.57
CA CYS A 255 18.82 -7.84 17.41
C CYS A 255 20.34 -7.90 17.32
N SER A 256 20.88 -8.76 16.49
CA SER A 256 22.33 -8.92 16.28
C SER A 256 22.91 -7.95 15.24
N ASP A 257 22.09 -7.47 14.30
CA ASP A 257 22.50 -6.51 13.26
C ASP A 257 21.36 -5.51 13.01
N LYS A 258 21.46 -4.39 13.71
CA LYS A 258 20.50 -3.27 13.59
C LYS A 258 20.50 -2.66 12.19
N ALA A 259 21.65 -2.54 11.56
CA ALA A 259 21.75 -1.97 10.21
C ALA A 259 21.03 -2.85 9.18
N ALA A 260 21.18 -4.18 9.30
CA ALA A 260 20.42 -5.13 8.47
C ALA A 260 18.92 -5.07 8.75
N PHE A 261 18.51 -4.92 10.02
CA PHE A 261 17.09 -4.72 10.38
C PHE A 261 16.50 -3.47 9.69
N VAL A 262 17.17 -2.33 9.78
CA VAL A 262 16.71 -1.08 9.15
C VAL A 262 16.63 -1.22 7.63
N ARG A 263 17.64 -1.82 7.00
CA ARG A 263 17.61 -2.09 5.55
C ARG A 263 16.46 -3.01 5.17
N GLY A 264 16.25 -4.09 5.93
CA GLY A 264 15.18 -5.05 5.69
C GLY A 264 13.79 -4.44 5.88
N LEU A 265 13.58 -3.64 6.92
CA LEU A 265 12.33 -2.93 7.15
C LEU A 265 12.03 -1.97 5.99
N ARG A 266 13.01 -1.18 5.55
CA ARG A 266 12.87 -0.29 4.39
C ARG A 266 12.54 -1.08 3.12
N GLN A 267 13.24 -2.18 2.86
CA GLN A 267 13.02 -3.03 1.68
C GLN A 267 11.59 -3.60 1.68
N VAL A 268 11.14 -4.22 2.77
CA VAL A 268 9.78 -4.78 2.90
C VAL A 268 8.72 -3.71 2.67
N CYS A 269 8.89 -2.51 3.24
CA CYS A 269 7.93 -1.44 3.08
C CYS A 269 7.91 -0.85 1.66
N CYS A 270 9.07 -0.66 1.03
CA CYS A 270 9.15 -0.16 -0.35
C CYS A 270 8.56 -1.17 -1.34
N ASP A 271 8.89 -2.46 -1.19
CA ASP A 271 8.35 -3.50 -2.05
C ASP A 271 6.84 -3.64 -1.91
N LEU A 272 6.30 -3.58 -0.68
CA LEU A 272 4.84 -3.59 -0.46
C LEU A 272 4.15 -2.35 -1.03
N ALA A 273 4.77 -1.19 -0.94
CA ALA A 273 4.24 0.04 -1.53
C ALA A 273 4.18 -0.04 -3.06
N GLU A 274 5.21 -0.58 -3.70
CA GLU A 274 5.20 -0.85 -5.14
C GLU A 274 4.15 -1.91 -5.50
N ASP A 275 4.02 -3.00 -4.72
CA ASP A 275 2.99 -4.03 -4.93
C ASP A 275 1.57 -3.44 -4.86
N VAL A 276 1.31 -2.44 -4.00
CA VAL A 276 0.03 -1.74 -3.93
C VAL A 276 -0.25 -1.00 -5.24
N VAL A 277 0.72 -0.27 -5.78
CA VAL A 277 0.56 0.43 -7.08
C VAL A 277 0.37 -0.57 -8.21
N ARG A 278 1.17 -1.62 -8.24
CA ARG A 278 1.13 -2.68 -9.27
C ARG A 278 -0.20 -3.44 -9.29
N ASN A 279 -0.87 -3.49 -8.15
CA ASN A 279 -2.20 -4.07 -7.99
C ASN A 279 -3.34 -3.01 -7.99
N GLY A 280 -3.05 -1.79 -8.41
CA GLY A 280 -4.04 -0.71 -8.45
C GLY A 280 -5.22 -1.03 -9.37
N GLU A 281 -6.41 -0.54 -9.00
CA GLU A 281 -7.62 -0.67 -9.79
C GLU A 281 -7.40 -0.15 -11.20
N GLY A 282 -7.56 -1.02 -12.19
CA GLY A 282 -7.33 -0.70 -13.60
C GLY A 282 -5.89 -0.31 -13.97
N VAL A 283 -4.91 -0.43 -13.08
CA VAL A 283 -3.51 -0.08 -13.37
C VAL A 283 -2.90 -1.10 -14.33
N ARG A 284 -2.48 -0.61 -15.48
CA ARG A 284 -1.83 -1.38 -16.53
C ARG A 284 -0.33 -1.10 -16.62
N HIS A 285 0.09 0.09 -16.24
CA HIS A 285 1.50 0.48 -16.14
C HIS A 285 1.81 1.05 -14.76
N VAL A 286 2.86 0.55 -14.15
CA VAL A 286 3.47 1.21 -12.99
C VAL A 286 4.40 2.30 -13.49
N ILE A 287 4.17 3.54 -13.05
CA ILE A 287 5.00 4.70 -13.36
C ILE A 287 5.96 4.93 -12.18
N LYS A 288 7.25 4.86 -12.44
CA LYS A 288 8.31 5.12 -11.45
C LYS A 288 9.01 6.42 -11.78
N VAL A 289 8.88 7.42 -10.91
CA VAL A 289 9.52 8.73 -11.07
C VAL A 289 10.65 8.88 -10.05
N SER A 290 11.87 8.94 -10.53
CA SER A 290 13.07 9.19 -9.71
C SER A 290 13.53 10.63 -9.88
N ILE A 291 13.44 11.42 -8.83
CA ILE A 291 13.91 12.80 -8.76
C ILE A 291 15.29 12.81 -8.10
N THR A 292 16.25 13.49 -8.69
CA THR A 292 17.62 13.63 -8.17
C THR A 292 18.08 15.08 -8.19
N ARG A 293 19.06 15.38 -7.37
CA ARG A 293 19.69 16.71 -7.23
C ARG A 293 18.70 17.86 -7.04
N ALA A 294 17.62 17.62 -6.27
CA ALA A 294 16.71 18.69 -5.83
C ALA A 294 17.27 19.43 -4.60
N ASN A 295 16.92 20.70 -4.42
CA ASN A 295 17.33 21.50 -3.28
C ASN A 295 16.71 21.00 -1.96
N ASP A 296 15.46 20.53 -2.04
CA ASP A 296 14.66 20.16 -0.89
C ASP A 296 13.96 18.81 -1.11
N GLN A 297 13.87 18.01 -0.05
CA GLN A 297 13.23 16.71 -0.05
C GLN A 297 11.70 16.79 -0.27
N ALA A 298 11.07 17.82 0.32
CA ALA A 298 9.63 18.01 0.16
C ALA A 298 9.30 18.39 -1.29
N PHE A 299 10.08 19.28 -1.90
CA PHE A 299 9.98 19.61 -3.33
C PHE A 299 10.14 18.37 -4.21
N ALA A 300 11.16 17.54 -3.98
CA ALA A 300 11.39 16.35 -4.77
C ALA A 300 10.18 15.39 -4.71
N ARG A 301 9.60 15.18 -3.51
CA ARG A 301 8.40 14.35 -3.35
C ARG A 301 7.18 14.95 -4.02
N ALA A 302 6.94 16.26 -3.84
CA ALA A 302 5.80 16.95 -4.41
C ALA A 302 5.84 16.97 -5.95
N LEU A 303 7.03 17.19 -6.54
CA LEU A 303 7.24 17.11 -7.98
C LEU A 303 6.90 15.70 -8.51
N GLY A 304 7.45 14.65 -7.88
CA GLY A 304 7.15 13.27 -8.25
C GLY A 304 5.64 12.95 -8.16
N LYS A 305 4.97 13.38 -7.07
CA LYS A 305 3.53 13.25 -6.90
C LYS A 305 2.74 13.98 -7.99
N THR A 306 3.13 15.21 -8.32
CA THR A 306 2.48 15.97 -9.40
C THR A 306 2.51 15.24 -10.73
N ILE A 307 3.60 14.54 -11.04
CA ILE A 307 3.75 13.80 -12.29
C ILE A 307 2.88 12.54 -12.31
N VAL A 308 2.95 11.71 -11.25
CA VAL A 308 2.14 10.48 -11.19
C VAL A 308 0.64 10.76 -11.04
N ASN A 309 0.25 11.98 -10.70
CA ASN A 309 -1.13 12.44 -10.60
C ASN A 309 -1.59 13.28 -11.81
N ALA A 310 -0.74 13.49 -12.83
CA ALA A 310 -1.10 14.28 -14.00
C ALA A 310 -2.01 13.48 -14.96
N PRO A 311 -3.34 13.76 -15.05
CA PRO A 311 -4.27 12.90 -15.78
C PRO A 311 -3.90 12.73 -17.24
N LEU A 312 -3.48 13.82 -17.92
CA LEU A 312 -3.09 13.77 -19.32
C LEU A 312 -1.88 12.86 -19.55
N PHE A 313 -0.89 12.91 -18.66
CA PHE A 313 0.28 12.06 -18.74
C PHE A 313 -0.09 10.59 -18.44
N LYS A 314 -0.87 10.31 -17.40
CA LYS A 314 -1.36 8.97 -17.06
C LYS A 314 -2.13 8.33 -18.22
N CYS A 315 -3.02 9.10 -18.90
CA CYS A 315 -3.74 8.63 -20.08
C CYS A 315 -2.81 8.33 -21.26
N ALA A 316 -1.76 9.13 -21.47
CA ALA A 316 -0.78 8.87 -22.52
C ALA A 316 -0.04 7.55 -22.26
N VAL A 317 0.42 7.33 -21.01
CA VAL A 317 1.06 6.07 -20.62
C VAL A 317 0.10 4.89 -20.85
N ALA A 318 -1.17 5.01 -20.43
CA ALA A 318 -2.18 3.99 -20.67
C ALA A 318 -2.40 3.69 -22.16
N GLY A 319 -2.20 4.66 -23.05
CA GLY A 319 -2.25 4.49 -24.50
C GLY A 319 -0.97 4.01 -25.15
N ASN A 320 0.08 3.68 -24.39
CA ASN A 320 1.43 3.41 -24.91
C ASN A 320 1.98 4.58 -25.77
N ASP A 321 1.51 5.81 -25.48
CA ASP A 321 1.94 7.05 -26.12
C ASP A 321 3.02 7.71 -25.23
N ALA A 322 4.24 7.71 -25.70
CA ALA A 322 5.38 8.35 -25.04
C ALA A 322 5.30 9.89 -25.12
N ASN A 323 4.20 10.48 -24.70
CA ASN A 323 3.90 11.90 -24.83
C ASN A 323 4.76 12.76 -23.89
N VAL A 324 6.00 12.96 -24.27
CA VAL A 324 6.99 13.71 -23.47
C VAL A 324 6.57 15.16 -23.22
N GLY A 325 5.74 15.75 -24.10
CA GLY A 325 5.18 17.08 -23.90
C GLY A 325 4.29 17.16 -22.66
N ARG A 326 3.45 16.15 -22.42
CA ARG A 326 2.61 16.07 -21.22
C ARG A 326 3.43 15.88 -19.94
N LEU A 327 4.53 15.15 -20.01
CA LEU A 327 5.45 14.99 -18.88
C LEU A 327 6.13 16.32 -18.52
N VAL A 328 6.71 17.02 -19.51
CA VAL A 328 7.34 18.34 -19.30
C VAL A 328 6.32 19.39 -18.85
N GLN A 329 5.08 19.34 -19.37
CA GLN A 329 3.99 20.21 -18.89
C GLN A 329 3.67 19.98 -17.41
N ALA A 330 3.66 18.72 -16.93
CA ALA A 330 3.40 18.41 -15.52
C ALA A 330 4.52 18.94 -14.60
N ILE A 331 5.79 18.86 -15.04
CA ILE A 331 6.92 19.46 -14.34
C ILE A 331 6.76 20.98 -14.26
N GLY A 332 6.51 21.62 -15.40
CA GLY A 332 6.35 23.08 -15.50
C GLY A 332 5.19 23.60 -14.67
N LYS A 333 4.05 22.86 -14.62
CA LYS A 333 2.90 23.18 -13.75
C LYS A 333 3.33 23.22 -12.27
N HIS A 334 4.08 22.21 -11.82
CA HIS A 334 4.52 22.13 -10.42
C HIS A 334 5.43 23.30 -10.05
N VAL A 335 6.47 23.53 -10.84
CA VAL A 335 7.44 24.60 -10.59
C VAL A 335 6.80 25.98 -10.69
N GLY A 336 5.89 26.18 -11.65
CA GLY A 336 5.20 27.45 -11.83
C GLY A 336 4.17 27.78 -10.73
N ALA A 337 3.66 26.76 -10.03
CA ALA A 337 2.72 26.91 -8.92
C ALA A 337 3.44 26.97 -7.54
N SER A 338 4.71 26.61 -7.45
CA SER A 338 5.49 26.69 -6.23
C SER A 338 6.04 28.11 -6.03
N ASP A 339 6.08 28.57 -4.78
CA ASP A 339 6.77 29.82 -4.43
C ASP A 339 8.30 29.70 -4.59
N ASP A 340 8.78 28.49 -4.79
CA ASP A 340 10.19 28.16 -4.96
C ASP A 340 10.63 28.44 -6.40
N LYS A 341 11.50 29.43 -6.57
CA LYS A 341 12.07 29.79 -7.88
C LYS A 341 13.17 28.80 -8.27
N THR A 342 12.81 27.54 -8.41
CA THR A 342 13.75 26.49 -8.82
C THR A 342 14.30 26.81 -10.21
N ASP A 343 15.62 26.93 -10.32
CA ASP A 343 16.28 27.08 -11.61
C ASP A 343 16.23 25.77 -12.41
N LEU A 344 15.52 25.80 -13.54
CA LEU A 344 15.37 24.66 -14.46
C LEU A 344 16.42 24.64 -15.59
N SER A 345 17.41 25.54 -15.60
CA SER A 345 18.42 25.62 -16.66
C SER A 345 19.25 24.33 -16.79
N GLN A 346 19.39 23.58 -15.69
CA GLN A 346 20.11 22.31 -15.62
C GLN A 346 19.20 21.07 -15.68
N LEU A 347 17.88 21.28 -15.83
CA LEU A 347 16.92 20.18 -15.85
C LEU A 347 17.23 19.19 -16.96
N GLU A 348 17.38 17.91 -16.61
CA GLU A 348 17.41 16.78 -17.52
C GLU A 348 16.29 15.80 -17.21
N VAL A 349 15.56 15.34 -18.23
CA VAL A 349 14.50 14.36 -18.10
C VAL A 349 14.78 13.18 -19.01
N LYS A 350 14.70 11.97 -18.43
CA LYS A 350 14.80 10.70 -19.16
C LYS A 350 13.52 9.89 -18.98
N LEU A 351 13.13 9.21 -20.05
CA LEU A 351 12.09 8.19 -20.05
C LEU A 351 12.67 6.88 -20.62
N GLY A 352 12.55 5.77 -19.89
CA GLY A 352 13.16 4.50 -20.28
C GLY A 352 14.67 4.57 -20.48
N GLY A 353 15.38 5.41 -19.71
CA GLY A 353 16.82 5.65 -19.85
C GLY A 353 17.22 6.60 -21.01
N ILE A 354 16.27 7.00 -21.87
CA ILE A 354 16.52 7.87 -23.02
C ILE A 354 16.33 9.33 -22.61
N THR A 355 17.33 10.19 -22.83
CA THR A 355 17.20 11.64 -22.61
C THR A 355 16.21 12.23 -23.60
N ILE A 356 15.09 12.79 -23.06
CA ILE A 356 13.99 13.38 -23.85
C ILE A 356 13.95 14.90 -23.76
N PHE A 357 14.52 15.47 -22.67
CA PHE A 357 14.57 16.92 -22.46
C PHE A 357 15.86 17.28 -21.73
N SER A 358 16.54 18.29 -22.22
CA SER A 358 17.73 18.84 -21.56
C SER A 358 18.04 20.23 -22.09
N LYS A 359 18.65 21.10 -21.24
CA LYS A 359 19.05 22.49 -21.59
C LYS A 359 17.89 23.31 -22.20
N GLY A 360 16.66 23.10 -21.73
CA GLY A 360 15.48 23.83 -22.19
C GLY A 360 14.84 23.33 -23.50
N PHE A 361 15.34 22.23 -24.10
CA PHE A 361 14.89 21.75 -25.40
C PHE A 361 14.59 20.25 -25.37
N PHE A 362 13.61 19.84 -26.18
CA PHE A 362 13.37 18.43 -26.44
C PHE A 362 14.52 17.80 -27.24
N GLN A 363 14.88 16.58 -26.87
CA GLN A 363 15.96 15.79 -27.46
C GLN A 363 15.37 14.57 -28.19
N LEU A 364 14.41 14.81 -29.11
CA LEU A 364 13.64 13.77 -29.77
C LEU A 364 14.01 13.63 -31.23
N ASP A 365 13.87 12.41 -31.74
CA ASP A 365 13.93 12.03 -33.14
C ASP A 365 13.06 10.77 -33.35
N PRO A 366 12.73 10.35 -34.58
CA PRO A 366 11.87 9.20 -34.82
C PRO A 366 12.36 7.87 -34.25
N SER A 367 13.68 7.70 -34.10
CA SER A 367 14.25 6.46 -33.52
C SER A 367 14.02 6.41 -32.01
N LYS A 368 14.19 7.53 -31.34
CA LYS A 368 13.88 7.67 -29.90
C LYS A 368 12.39 7.48 -29.62
N GLU A 369 11.51 8.10 -30.40
CA GLU A 369 10.05 7.93 -30.23
C GLU A 369 9.64 6.46 -30.33
N LYS A 370 10.18 5.73 -31.30
CA LYS A 370 9.96 4.28 -31.43
C LYS A 370 10.47 3.50 -30.19
N ALA A 371 11.66 3.84 -29.69
CA ALA A 371 12.24 3.19 -28.51
C ALA A 371 11.46 3.50 -27.23
N LEU A 372 10.95 4.74 -27.08
CA LEU A 372 10.10 5.15 -25.97
C LEU A 372 8.77 4.41 -25.95
N SER A 373 8.09 4.29 -27.11
CA SER A 373 6.86 3.50 -27.21
C SER A 373 7.11 2.01 -26.92
N ALA A 374 8.24 1.45 -27.37
CA ALA A 374 8.62 0.08 -27.03
C ALA A 374 8.85 -0.12 -25.53
N HIS A 375 9.44 0.87 -24.84
CA HIS A 375 9.60 0.84 -23.38
C HIS A 375 8.25 0.81 -22.64
N LEU A 376 7.25 1.60 -23.07
CA LEU A 376 5.90 1.57 -22.51
C LEU A 376 5.25 0.20 -22.71
N VAL A 377 5.27 -0.33 -23.94
CA VAL A 377 4.70 -1.66 -24.26
C VAL A 377 5.38 -2.78 -23.43
N ASP A 378 6.69 -2.70 -23.23
CA ASP A 378 7.44 -3.68 -22.43
C ASP A 378 7.13 -3.61 -20.92
N ALA A 379 6.68 -2.44 -20.43
CA ALA A 379 6.27 -2.23 -19.05
C ALA A 379 4.79 -2.59 -18.77
N GLU A 380 4.03 -2.96 -19.78
CA GLU A 380 2.60 -3.26 -19.70
C GLU A 380 2.33 -4.56 -18.93
N LEU A 381 1.54 -4.49 -17.84
CA LEU A 381 1.21 -5.65 -17.00
C LEU A 381 0.23 -6.61 -17.67
N TYR A 382 -0.67 -6.07 -18.49
CA TYR A 382 -1.64 -6.85 -19.27
C TYR A 382 -2.07 -6.07 -20.51
N LYS A 383 -2.59 -6.78 -21.50
CA LYS A 383 -3.14 -6.13 -22.70
C LYS A 383 -4.63 -5.90 -22.51
N SER A 384 -5.03 -4.63 -22.51
CA SER A 384 -6.45 -4.28 -22.58
C SER A 384 -7.04 -4.69 -23.93
N ALA A 385 -8.21 -5.30 -23.91
CA ALA A 385 -9.00 -5.54 -25.11
C ALA A 385 -10.09 -4.48 -25.25
N PRO A 386 -10.50 -4.13 -26.47
CA PRO A 386 -11.67 -3.28 -26.67
C PRO A 386 -12.88 -3.85 -25.93
N PRO A 387 -13.74 -3.01 -25.34
CA PRO A 387 -14.90 -3.48 -24.59
C PRO A 387 -15.83 -4.31 -25.49
N LYS A 388 -16.13 -5.51 -25.04
CA LYS A 388 -17.25 -6.29 -25.56
C LYS A 388 -18.44 -6.03 -24.66
N ASP A 389 -19.54 -5.59 -25.23
CA ASP A 389 -20.78 -5.29 -24.48
C ASP A 389 -20.60 -4.27 -23.33
N GLY A 390 -19.70 -3.33 -23.49
CA GLY A 390 -19.41 -2.29 -22.49
C GLY A 390 -18.49 -2.74 -21.34
N VAL A 391 -17.99 -3.97 -21.36
CA VAL A 391 -17.08 -4.50 -20.33
C VAL A 391 -15.66 -4.55 -20.86
N PHE A 392 -14.71 -3.91 -20.15
CA PHE A 392 -13.28 -4.02 -20.41
C PHE A 392 -12.72 -5.37 -19.95
N THR A 393 -11.64 -5.81 -20.58
CA THR A 393 -10.96 -7.04 -20.17
C THR A 393 -10.48 -6.90 -18.72
N ALA A 394 -10.83 -7.87 -17.88
CA ALA A 394 -10.34 -7.92 -16.52
C ALA A 394 -8.81 -8.00 -16.50
N ALA A 395 -8.18 -7.29 -15.57
CA ALA A 395 -6.76 -7.38 -15.31
C ALA A 395 -6.36 -8.79 -14.89
N VAL A 396 -5.10 -9.17 -15.11
CA VAL A 396 -4.56 -10.44 -14.62
C VAL A 396 -4.52 -10.46 -13.10
N ASP A 397 -4.84 -11.60 -12.51
CA ASP A 397 -4.87 -11.80 -11.05
C ASP A 397 -3.49 -12.17 -10.44
N PHE A 398 -2.42 -11.78 -11.09
CA PHE A 398 -1.03 -11.83 -10.61
C PHE A 398 -0.19 -10.81 -11.40
N PRO A 399 0.89 -10.24 -10.80
CA PRO A 399 1.79 -9.36 -11.53
C PRO A 399 2.73 -10.22 -12.39
N PRO A 400 2.68 -10.14 -13.74
CA PRO A 400 3.56 -10.95 -14.60
C PRO A 400 5.05 -10.57 -14.45
N HIS A 401 5.35 -9.32 -14.09
CA HIS A 401 6.70 -8.81 -13.92
C HIS A 401 6.75 -7.55 -13.04
N GLU A 402 7.94 -7.16 -12.60
CA GLU A 402 8.19 -5.92 -11.86
C GLU A 402 8.72 -4.76 -12.72
N LYS A 403 8.54 -4.80 -14.05
CA LYS A 403 8.91 -3.69 -14.93
C LYS A 403 8.01 -2.47 -14.67
N CYS A 404 8.58 -1.29 -14.89
CA CYS A 404 7.94 0.00 -14.69
C CYS A 404 8.20 0.91 -15.91
N VAL A 405 7.34 1.91 -16.09
CA VAL A 405 7.64 3.07 -16.94
C VAL A 405 8.59 3.96 -16.15
N GLU A 406 9.88 3.90 -16.47
CA GLU A 406 10.92 4.60 -15.72
C GLU A 406 11.10 6.03 -16.20
N ILE A 407 10.93 6.98 -15.28
CA ILE A 407 11.17 8.42 -15.48
C ILE A 407 12.26 8.85 -14.51
N GLN A 408 13.28 9.49 -15.03
CA GLN A 408 14.36 10.07 -14.24
C GLN A 408 14.39 11.58 -14.50
N ILE A 409 14.37 12.35 -13.41
CA ILE A 409 14.40 13.80 -13.45
C ILE A 409 15.56 14.28 -12.60
N ASP A 410 16.53 14.86 -13.25
CA ASP A 410 17.67 15.51 -12.63
C ASP A 410 17.40 17.00 -12.58
N VAL A 411 17.14 17.54 -11.39
CA VAL A 411 16.82 18.96 -11.22
C VAL A 411 18.08 19.84 -11.31
N GLY A 412 19.23 19.31 -10.89
CA GLY A 412 20.51 19.98 -11.04
C GLY A 412 20.83 21.06 -10.01
N THR A 413 20.02 21.23 -8.96
CA THR A 413 20.10 22.39 -8.05
C THR A 413 20.52 22.04 -6.62
N GLY A 414 20.58 20.76 -6.25
CA GLY A 414 20.90 20.34 -4.88
C GLY A 414 21.39 18.89 -4.79
N ASN A 415 21.13 18.23 -3.66
CA ASN A 415 21.56 16.86 -3.37
C ASN A 415 20.42 15.95 -2.86
N GLN A 416 19.20 16.47 -2.78
CA GLN A 416 18.06 15.70 -2.31
C GLN A 416 17.47 14.83 -3.44
N SER A 417 16.83 13.73 -3.06
CA SER A 417 16.25 12.80 -4.01
C SER A 417 14.96 12.19 -3.47
N ALA A 418 14.07 11.80 -4.37
CA ALA A 418 12.86 11.03 -4.05
C ALA A 418 12.53 10.06 -5.18
N THR A 419 11.93 8.93 -4.83
CA THR A 419 11.33 8.02 -5.82
C THR A 419 9.85 7.90 -5.51
N ILE A 420 9.00 8.13 -6.51
CA ILE A 420 7.55 8.08 -6.40
C ILE A 420 7.03 7.05 -7.39
N PHE A 421 6.10 6.20 -6.95
CA PHE A 421 5.40 5.27 -7.82
C PHE A 421 3.95 5.70 -8.02
N GLY A 422 3.43 5.50 -9.23
CA GLY A 422 2.03 5.73 -9.55
C GLY A 422 1.52 4.76 -10.59
N GLY A 423 0.19 4.74 -10.77
CA GLY A 423 -0.48 4.00 -11.83
C GLY A 423 -0.84 4.91 -13.00
N ASP A 424 -0.98 4.34 -14.19
CA ASP A 424 -1.62 4.99 -15.32
C ASP A 424 -3.13 5.21 -15.07
N LEU A 425 -3.83 5.84 -16.01
CA LEU A 425 -5.28 6.07 -15.93
C LEU A 425 -5.95 5.43 -17.15
N THR A 426 -6.65 4.34 -16.89
CA THR A 426 -7.26 3.48 -17.91
C THR A 426 -8.78 3.55 -17.91
N HIS A 427 -9.42 2.98 -18.91
CA HIS A 427 -10.88 2.81 -18.93
C HIS A 427 -11.35 1.81 -17.86
N GLU A 428 -10.52 0.82 -17.55
CA GLU A 428 -10.77 -0.18 -16.52
C GLU A 428 -10.93 0.46 -15.15
N TYR A 429 -10.07 1.46 -14.80
CA TYR A 429 -10.21 2.21 -13.56
C TYR A 429 -11.58 2.89 -13.45
N VAL A 430 -12.04 3.54 -14.54
CA VAL A 430 -13.35 4.20 -14.55
C VAL A 430 -14.48 3.18 -14.39
N SER A 431 -14.40 2.03 -15.08
CA SER A 431 -15.41 0.96 -15.00
C SER A 431 -15.52 0.38 -13.60
N GLU A 432 -14.39 0.06 -12.94
CA GLU A 432 -14.39 -0.47 -11.56
C GLU A 432 -15.01 0.50 -10.56
N ASN A 433 -14.73 1.80 -10.70
CA ASN A 433 -15.16 2.81 -9.73
C ASN A 433 -16.57 3.35 -9.99
N ALA A 434 -17.05 3.34 -11.24
CA ALA A 434 -18.41 3.76 -11.58
C ALA A 434 -19.47 2.85 -10.94
N ASP A 435 -19.19 1.55 -10.79
CA ASP A 435 -20.14 0.53 -10.31
C ASP A 435 -19.81 -0.02 -8.91
N TYR A 436 -18.93 0.63 -8.16
CA TYR A 436 -18.41 0.15 -6.85
C TYR A 436 -19.49 -0.23 -5.81
N ARG A 437 -20.68 0.41 -5.86
CA ARG A 437 -21.79 0.18 -4.91
C ARG A 437 -22.92 -0.71 -5.45
N SER A 438 -22.85 -1.11 -6.69
CA SER A 438 -23.90 -1.91 -7.36
C SER A 438 -23.84 -3.41 -7.04
#